data_b9afbe7da66d59048e585e1f40b072fd
#
_entry.id   b9afbe7da66d59048e585e1f40b072fd
#
_cell.length_a   1.000
_cell.length_b   1.000
_cell.length_c   1.000
_cell.angle_alpha   90.00
_cell.angle_beta   90.00
_cell.angle_gamma   90.00
#
_symmetry.space_group_name_H-M   'P 1'
#
loop_
_entity.id
_entity.type
_entity.pdbx_description
1 polymer ?
#
loop_
_entity_poly.entity_id
_entity_poly.type
_entity_poly.pdbx_seq_one_letter_code
_entity_poly.pdbx_strand_id
1 'polypeptide(L)'
;MSDIIHLLPDSVANQIAAGEVIQRPASVLKELVENAIDAGATFVRVAIKDAGRTLVQVSDNGKGMSDTDARMSFERHATSKIKDAQDLFSIRTMGFRGEALASIAAVAQVEMRTCREEDELGTLVEIAGSRVFRQEPIQCDKGTTFQVKNLFFNVPARRRFLKSDSVEKNHILQEFYRIV
;
A
#
# COMPACT_ATOMS: atom_id res chain seq x y z
N MET A 1 10.28 26.82 -33.35
CA MET A 1 9.66 25.50 -33.04
C MET A 1 9.52 25.36 -31.55
N SER A 2 8.38 24.93 -31.08
CA SER A 2 8.21 24.64 -29.68
C SER A 2 8.80 23.22 -29.36
N ASP A 3 9.39 23.07 -28.19
CA ASP A 3 9.90 21.79 -27.75
C ASP A 3 8.74 20.82 -27.56
N ILE A 4 8.94 19.57 -28.00
CA ILE A 4 7.91 18.54 -27.94
C ILE A 4 8.10 17.57 -26.78
N ILE A 5 9.23 17.65 -26.07
CA ILE A 5 9.52 16.81 -24.92
C ILE A 5 9.30 17.62 -23.65
N HIS A 6 8.48 17.10 -22.77
CA HIS A 6 8.14 17.73 -21.50
C HIS A 6 8.38 16.80 -20.33
N LEU A 7 8.74 17.35 -19.18
CA LEU A 7 8.74 16.61 -17.94
C LEU A 7 7.30 16.35 -17.51
N LEU A 8 7.02 15.11 -17.14
CA LEU A 8 5.71 14.75 -16.58
C LEU A 8 5.60 15.29 -15.15
N PRO A 9 4.42 15.77 -14.75
CA PRO A 9 4.16 16.03 -13.34
C PRO A 9 4.39 14.77 -12.50
N ASP A 10 4.86 14.93 -11.27
CA ASP A 10 5.14 13.79 -10.37
C ASP A 10 3.92 12.88 -10.19
N SER A 11 2.73 13.47 -10.10
CA SER A 11 1.49 12.70 -9.95
C SER A 11 1.25 11.76 -11.14
N VAL A 12 1.51 12.23 -12.37
CA VAL A 12 1.34 11.42 -13.58
C VAL A 12 2.42 10.34 -13.66
N ALA A 13 3.67 10.69 -13.36
CA ALA A 13 4.77 9.72 -13.33
C ALA A 13 4.51 8.63 -12.30
N ASN A 14 3.99 8.99 -11.12
CA ASN A 14 3.63 8.04 -10.08
C ASN A 14 2.49 7.11 -10.50
N GLN A 15 1.49 7.62 -11.20
CA GLN A 15 0.40 6.80 -11.74
C GLN A 15 0.89 5.78 -12.77
N ILE A 16 1.79 6.19 -13.66
CA ILE A 16 2.38 5.30 -14.66
C ILE A 16 3.19 4.19 -13.98
N ALA A 17 4.05 4.55 -13.03
CA ALA A 17 4.85 3.60 -12.29
C ALA A 17 3.96 2.63 -11.47
N ALA A 18 2.90 3.14 -10.85
CA ALA A 18 1.94 2.34 -10.10
C ALA A 18 1.26 1.28 -10.98
N GLY A 19 1.04 1.59 -12.24
CA GLY A 19 0.40 0.69 -13.18
C GLY A 19 1.18 -0.60 -13.46
N GLU A 20 2.48 -0.60 -13.21
CA GLU A 20 3.32 -1.79 -13.36
C GLU A 20 3.24 -2.72 -12.14
N VAL A 21 2.95 -2.17 -10.96
CA VAL A 21 2.93 -2.90 -9.69
C VAL A 21 1.51 -3.27 -9.29
N ILE A 22 0.58 -2.31 -9.38
CA ILE A 22 -0.79 -2.45 -8.92
C ILE A 22 -1.70 -2.53 -10.15
N GLN A 23 -2.11 -3.73 -10.49
CA GLN A 23 -2.95 -4.00 -11.66
C GLN A 23 -4.42 -4.22 -11.29
N ARG A 24 -4.69 -4.70 -10.08
CA ARG A 24 -6.02 -5.07 -9.61
C ARG A 24 -6.07 -5.11 -8.09
N PRO A 25 -7.26 -5.25 -7.48
CA PRO A 25 -7.38 -5.35 -6.02
C PRO A 25 -6.52 -6.45 -5.38
N ALA A 26 -6.37 -7.60 -6.04
CA ALA A 26 -5.52 -8.68 -5.56
C ALA A 26 -4.04 -8.25 -5.41
N SER A 27 -3.58 -7.35 -6.26
CA SER A 27 -2.22 -6.79 -6.16
C SER A 27 -2.04 -5.98 -4.87
N VAL A 28 -3.06 -5.22 -4.50
CA VAL A 28 -3.08 -4.45 -3.23
C VAL A 28 -3.03 -5.42 -2.05
N LEU A 29 -3.90 -6.42 -2.05
CA LEU A 29 -3.95 -7.42 -0.99
C LEU A 29 -2.59 -8.10 -0.81
N LYS A 30 -1.99 -8.55 -1.91
CA LYS A 30 -0.68 -9.20 -1.89
C LYS A 30 0.36 -8.35 -1.18
N GLU A 31 0.49 -7.10 -1.59
CA GLU A 31 1.50 -6.19 -1.03
C GLU A 31 1.25 -5.90 0.46
N LEU A 32 0.01 -5.68 0.85
CA LEU A 32 -0.32 -5.37 2.25
C LEU A 32 -0.12 -6.58 3.16
N VAL A 33 -0.49 -7.79 2.72
CA VAL A 33 -0.29 -9.00 3.51
C VAL A 33 1.19 -9.34 3.63
N GLU A 34 1.96 -9.21 2.56
CA GLU A 34 3.42 -9.39 2.60
C GLU A 34 4.06 -8.41 3.59
N ASN A 35 3.64 -7.15 3.60
CA ASN A 35 4.12 -6.17 4.57
C ASN A 35 3.78 -6.56 6.01
N ALA A 36 2.60 -7.09 6.26
CA ALA A 36 2.19 -7.57 7.57
C ALA A 36 3.10 -8.73 8.05
N ILE A 37 3.39 -9.68 7.17
CA ILE A 37 4.29 -10.79 7.47
C ILE A 37 5.71 -10.28 7.77
N ASP A 38 6.21 -9.35 6.95
CA ASP A 38 7.52 -8.75 7.15
C ASP A 38 7.62 -7.96 8.46
N ALA A 39 6.49 -7.43 8.94
CA ALA A 39 6.39 -6.76 10.24
C ALA A 39 6.31 -7.72 11.44
N GLY A 40 6.41 -9.02 11.19
CA GLY A 40 6.36 -10.03 12.24
C GLY A 40 4.96 -10.29 12.78
N ALA A 41 3.92 -10.03 12.02
CA ALA A 41 2.56 -10.28 12.46
C ALA A 41 2.30 -11.76 12.69
N THR A 42 1.59 -12.06 13.77
CA THR A 42 1.08 -13.40 14.08
C THR A 42 -0.41 -13.52 13.78
N PHE A 43 -1.04 -12.39 13.48
CA PHE A 43 -2.46 -12.32 13.15
C PHE A 43 -2.67 -11.25 12.08
N VAL A 44 -3.41 -11.62 11.04
CA VAL A 44 -3.78 -10.71 9.94
C VAL A 44 -5.26 -10.87 9.65
N ARG A 45 -5.98 -9.77 9.63
CA ARG A 45 -7.39 -9.72 9.25
C ARG A 45 -7.54 -8.98 7.93
N VAL A 46 -8.29 -9.57 7.01
CA VAL A 46 -8.58 -8.97 5.71
C VAL A 46 -10.09 -8.73 5.61
N ALA A 47 -10.47 -7.54 5.17
CA ALA A 47 -11.85 -7.19 4.84
C ALA A 47 -11.90 -6.59 3.44
N ILE A 48 -12.87 -7.06 2.65
CA ILE A 48 -13.03 -6.68 1.24
C ILE A 48 -14.46 -6.19 1.03
N LYS A 49 -14.61 -5.12 0.28
CA LYS A 49 -15.91 -4.62 -0.15
C LYS A 49 -15.92 -4.41 -1.66
N ASP A 50 -17.00 -4.86 -2.32
CA ASP A 50 -17.19 -4.76 -3.77
C ASP A 50 -16.00 -5.36 -4.54
N ALA A 51 -15.62 -6.60 -4.18
CA ALA A 51 -14.49 -7.31 -4.77
C ALA A 51 -13.16 -6.52 -4.70
N GLY A 52 -13.02 -5.66 -3.70
CA GLY A 52 -11.83 -4.83 -3.49
C GLY A 52 -11.85 -3.50 -4.24
N ARG A 53 -12.87 -3.20 -5.02
CA ARG A 53 -12.99 -1.92 -5.75
C ARG A 53 -13.20 -0.75 -4.78
N THR A 54 -14.07 -0.95 -3.78
CA THR A 54 -14.42 0.06 -2.79
C THR A 54 -13.48 0.01 -1.60
N LEU A 55 -13.10 -1.19 -1.15
CA LEU A 55 -12.26 -1.35 0.03
C LEU A 55 -11.45 -2.64 -0.03
N VAL A 56 -10.17 -2.50 0.24
CA VAL A 56 -9.28 -3.59 0.69
C VAL A 56 -8.70 -3.13 2.02
N GLN A 57 -9.04 -3.84 3.10
CA GLN A 57 -8.53 -3.54 4.43
C GLN A 57 -7.68 -4.70 4.93
N VAL A 58 -6.49 -4.39 5.41
CA VAL A 58 -5.59 -5.36 6.03
C VAL A 58 -5.15 -4.82 7.39
N SER A 59 -5.48 -5.55 8.44
CA SER A 59 -5.10 -5.23 9.81
C SER A 59 -4.17 -6.30 10.34
N ASP A 60 -3.07 -5.90 10.95
CA ASP A 60 -2.10 -6.82 11.53
C ASP A 60 -1.73 -6.41 12.95
N ASN A 61 -1.12 -7.34 13.68
CA ASN A 61 -0.56 -7.13 15.00
C ASN A 61 0.97 -7.13 14.99
N GLY A 62 1.57 -6.71 13.89
CA GLY A 62 3.02 -6.63 13.76
C GLY A 62 3.62 -5.48 14.57
N LYS A 63 4.87 -5.17 14.29
CA LYS A 63 5.66 -4.20 15.08
C LYS A 63 5.16 -2.77 15.02
N GLY A 64 4.33 -2.41 14.04
CA GLY A 64 3.89 -1.04 13.84
C GLY A 64 5.02 -0.11 13.38
N MET A 65 4.70 1.17 13.26
CA MET A 65 5.64 2.19 12.82
C MET A 65 5.54 3.43 13.70
N SER A 66 6.66 4.16 13.83
CA SER A 66 6.65 5.50 14.40
C SER A 66 5.92 6.47 13.46
N ASP A 67 5.62 7.67 13.95
CA ASP A 67 5.01 8.72 13.13
C ASP A 67 5.88 9.08 11.91
N THR A 68 7.18 9.17 12.09
CA THR A 68 8.13 9.44 10.99
C THR A 68 8.14 8.30 9.99
N ASP A 69 8.28 7.06 10.45
CA ASP A 69 8.29 5.89 9.57
C ASP A 69 6.97 5.71 8.84
N ALA A 70 5.85 5.98 9.52
CA ALA A 70 4.53 5.94 8.93
C ALA A 70 4.42 6.86 7.72
N ARG A 71 4.87 8.09 7.88
CA ARG A 71 4.88 9.08 6.80
C ARG A 71 5.82 8.65 5.67
N MET A 72 7.03 8.22 6.02
CA MET A 72 8.05 7.81 5.06
C MET A 72 7.70 6.55 4.29
N SER A 73 6.85 5.68 4.86
CA SER A 73 6.46 4.43 4.19
C SER A 73 5.77 4.65 2.85
N PHE A 74 5.18 5.81 2.62
CA PHE A 74 4.53 6.18 1.36
C PHE A 74 5.44 6.92 0.39
N GLU A 75 6.67 7.20 0.79
CA GLU A 75 7.64 7.83 -0.11
C GLU A 75 8.29 6.79 -1.02
N ARG A 76 8.50 7.19 -2.27
CA ARG A 76 9.20 6.34 -3.24
C ARG A 76 10.66 6.21 -2.82
N HIS A 77 11.22 5.03 -2.98
CA HIS A 77 12.60 4.67 -2.61
C HIS A 77 12.86 4.62 -1.10
N ALA A 78 11.84 4.66 -0.25
CA ALA A 78 11.97 4.45 1.18
C ALA A 78 11.69 2.99 1.53
N THR A 79 12.54 2.37 2.37
CA THR A 79 12.34 0.99 2.84
C THR A 79 13.12 0.72 4.10
N SER A 80 12.55 -0.11 4.99
CA SER A 80 13.26 -0.69 6.13
C SER A 80 14.01 -1.98 5.79
N LYS A 81 13.80 -2.52 4.58
CA LYS A 81 14.27 -3.85 4.17
C LYS A 81 15.63 -3.80 3.48
N ILE A 82 15.99 -2.64 2.91
CA ILE A 82 17.25 -2.44 2.18
C ILE A 82 17.88 -1.14 2.67
N LYS A 83 19.11 -1.21 3.17
CA LYS A 83 19.87 -0.05 3.64
C LYS A 83 20.92 0.41 2.65
N ASP A 84 21.51 -0.54 1.91
CA ASP A 84 22.53 -0.26 0.92
C ASP A 84 22.50 -1.32 -0.21
N ALA A 85 23.40 -1.19 -1.19
CA ALA A 85 23.45 -2.08 -2.33
C ALA A 85 23.80 -3.53 -1.95
N GLN A 86 24.49 -3.75 -0.84
CA GLN A 86 24.82 -5.11 -0.39
C GLN A 86 23.60 -5.84 0.11
N ASP A 87 22.65 -5.14 0.69
CA ASP A 87 21.41 -5.71 1.19
C ASP A 87 20.56 -6.32 0.08
N LEU A 88 20.74 -5.87 -1.18
CA LEU A 88 20.07 -6.45 -2.34
C LEU A 88 20.40 -7.94 -2.54
N PHE A 89 21.59 -8.36 -2.16
CA PHE A 89 22.03 -9.76 -2.29
C PHE A 89 21.57 -10.63 -1.11
N SER A 90 21.10 -10.02 -0.03
CA SER A 90 20.74 -10.71 1.21
C SER A 90 19.25 -10.68 1.49
N ILE A 91 18.42 -10.30 0.52
CA ILE A 91 16.98 -10.15 0.72
C ILE A 91 16.33 -11.49 1.05
N ARG A 92 15.68 -11.54 2.21
CA ARG A 92 14.91 -12.69 2.69
C ARG A 92 13.45 -12.35 2.97
N THR A 93 13.10 -11.06 2.86
CA THR A 93 11.74 -10.58 3.08
C THR A 93 10.96 -10.57 1.78
N MET A 94 9.64 -10.67 1.89
CA MET A 94 8.72 -10.46 0.77
C MET A 94 8.60 -8.96 0.48
N GLY A 95 8.21 -8.58 -0.74
CA GLY A 95 7.91 -7.19 -1.07
C GLY A 95 9.08 -6.23 -0.92
N PHE A 96 10.27 -6.58 -1.40
CA PHE A 96 11.47 -5.77 -1.20
C PHE A 96 11.53 -4.47 -2.03
N ARG A 97 10.65 -4.28 -3.00
CA ARG A 97 10.72 -3.16 -3.96
C ARG A 97 10.67 -1.78 -3.30
N GLY A 98 10.16 -1.68 -2.06
CA GLY A 98 10.15 -0.43 -1.29
C GLY A 98 9.23 0.66 -1.84
N GLU A 99 8.44 0.37 -2.88
CA GLU A 99 7.61 1.33 -3.59
C GLU A 99 6.14 0.94 -3.67
N ALA A 100 5.77 -0.23 -3.14
CA ALA A 100 4.41 -0.74 -3.25
C ALA A 100 3.39 0.19 -2.60
N LEU A 101 3.67 0.69 -1.39
CA LEU A 101 2.77 1.62 -0.71
C LEU A 101 2.67 2.96 -1.45
N ALA A 102 3.78 3.47 -1.97
CA ALA A 102 3.77 4.68 -2.80
C ALA A 102 2.91 4.49 -4.05
N SER A 103 3.01 3.32 -4.68
CA SER A 103 2.21 2.96 -5.86
C SER A 103 0.72 2.86 -5.53
N ILE A 104 0.37 2.23 -4.42
CA ILE A 104 -1.02 2.15 -3.96
C ILE A 104 -1.58 3.56 -3.69
N ALA A 105 -0.82 4.39 -2.97
CA ALA A 105 -1.22 5.75 -2.65
C ALA A 105 -1.38 6.64 -3.88
N ALA A 106 -0.70 6.32 -4.97
CA ALA A 106 -0.82 7.07 -6.23
C ALA A 106 -2.16 6.84 -6.93
N VAL A 107 -2.80 5.69 -6.74
CA VAL A 107 -4.00 5.27 -7.49
C VAL A 107 -5.19 4.92 -6.61
N ALA A 108 -5.11 5.20 -5.31
CA ALA A 108 -6.18 4.91 -4.36
C ALA A 108 -6.24 5.97 -3.26
N GLN A 109 -7.30 5.90 -2.46
CA GLN A 109 -7.46 6.68 -1.24
C GLN A 109 -7.09 5.78 -0.07
N VAL A 110 -6.03 6.11 0.65
CA VAL A 110 -5.46 5.25 1.68
C VAL A 110 -5.57 5.91 3.05
N GLU A 111 -6.06 5.15 4.02
CA GLU A 111 -5.98 5.46 5.45
C GLU A 111 -5.10 4.41 6.11
N MET A 112 -4.11 4.87 6.87
CA MET A 112 -3.25 4.00 7.65
C MET A 112 -3.30 4.39 9.11
N ARG A 113 -3.46 3.40 9.98
CA ARG A 113 -3.35 3.53 11.43
C ARG A 113 -2.27 2.59 11.89
N THR A 114 -1.30 3.08 12.64
CA THR A 114 -0.18 2.27 13.08
C THR A 114 0.25 2.68 14.48
N CYS A 115 0.66 1.70 15.28
CA CYS A 115 1.12 1.92 16.65
C CYS A 115 2.15 0.87 17.03
N ARG A 116 3.30 1.32 17.54
CA ARG A 116 4.32 0.41 18.09
C ARG A 116 3.95 0.00 19.51
N GLU A 117 4.51 -1.12 19.95
CA GLU A 117 4.25 -1.64 21.30
C GLU A 117 4.63 -0.64 22.39
N GLU A 118 5.74 0.10 22.21
CA GLU A 118 6.25 1.08 23.17
C GLU A 118 5.52 2.42 23.17
N ASP A 119 4.64 2.66 22.19
CA ASP A 119 3.96 3.97 22.07
C ASP A 119 2.57 3.91 22.73
N GLU A 120 2.20 4.99 23.42
CA GLU A 120 0.85 5.13 24.00
C GLU A 120 -0.18 5.47 22.91
N LEU A 121 0.21 6.33 21.98
CA LEU A 121 -0.63 6.72 20.85
C LEU A 121 0.01 6.27 19.54
N GLY A 122 -0.82 5.86 18.61
CA GLY A 122 -0.42 5.57 17.25
C GLY A 122 -0.49 6.80 16.37
N THR A 123 -0.36 6.57 15.08
CA THR A 123 -0.38 7.60 14.03
C THR A 123 -1.42 7.24 12.98
N LEU A 124 -2.23 8.25 12.60
CA LEU A 124 -3.13 8.20 11.45
C LEU A 124 -2.49 8.96 10.30
N VAL A 125 -2.45 8.35 9.13
CA VAL A 125 -2.07 9.02 7.87
C VAL A 125 -3.17 8.79 6.85
N GLU A 126 -3.65 9.87 6.23
CA GLU A 126 -4.57 9.83 5.10
C GLU A 126 -3.87 10.40 3.88
N ILE A 127 -3.80 9.59 2.81
CA ILE A 127 -3.12 9.94 1.56
C ILE A 127 -3.97 9.50 0.38
N ALA A 128 -4.05 10.31 -0.66
CA ALA A 128 -4.75 9.98 -1.89
C ALA A 128 -4.06 10.65 -3.07
N GLY A 129 -3.90 9.91 -4.17
CA GLY A 129 -3.22 10.44 -5.35
C GLY A 129 -1.84 10.98 -5.02
N SER A 130 -1.10 10.30 -4.16
CA SER A 130 0.24 10.67 -3.66
C SER A 130 0.28 11.92 -2.79
N ARG A 131 -0.86 12.47 -2.40
CA ARG A 131 -0.95 13.67 -1.56
C ARG A 131 -1.43 13.34 -0.16
N VAL A 132 -0.66 13.72 0.85
CA VAL A 132 -1.06 13.56 2.24
C VAL A 132 -2.05 14.66 2.63
N PHE A 133 -3.21 14.24 3.12
CA PHE A 133 -4.26 15.14 3.58
C PHE A 133 -4.27 15.31 5.09
N ARG A 134 -3.78 14.29 5.81
CA ARG A 134 -3.87 14.28 7.26
C ARG A 134 -2.78 13.39 7.84
N GLN A 135 -2.15 13.87 8.89
CA GLN A 135 -1.27 13.08 9.73
C GLN A 135 -1.43 13.59 11.16
N GLU A 136 -1.85 12.72 12.06
CA GLU A 136 -2.07 13.09 13.45
C GLU A 136 -1.92 11.90 14.39
N PRO A 137 -1.66 12.15 15.68
CA PRO A 137 -1.73 11.09 16.69
C PRO A 137 -3.16 10.57 16.82
N ILE A 138 -3.28 9.27 17.06
CA ILE A 138 -4.59 8.62 17.22
C ILE A 138 -4.45 7.46 18.20
N GLN A 139 -5.49 7.20 18.96
CA GLN A 139 -5.56 5.98 19.75
C GLN A 139 -5.97 4.83 18.84
N CYS A 140 -5.13 3.81 18.75
CA CYS A 140 -5.41 2.62 17.96
C CYS A 140 -4.66 1.42 18.53
N ASP A 141 -5.03 0.23 18.07
CA ASP A 141 -4.39 -1.01 18.49
C ASP A 141 -2.94 -1.09 18.00
N LYS A 142 -2.13 -1.87 18.69
CA LYS A 142 -0.77 -2.16 18.28
C LYS A 142 -0.76 -2.92 16.96
N GLY A 143 0.16 -2.57 16.08
CA GLY A 143 0.23 -3.09 14.72
C GLY A 143 -0.12 -2.03 13.69
N THR A 144 -0.59 -2.47 12.53
CA THR A 144 -0.91 -1.57 11.42
C THR A 144 -2.22 -2.00 10.75
N THR A 145 -3.08 -1.02 10.45
CA THR A 145 -4.27 -1.19 9.65
C THR A 145 -4.20 -0.29 8.45
N PHE A 146 -4.28 -0.88 7.26
CA PHE A 146 -4.43 -0.15 6.00
C PHE A 146 -5.86 -0.30 5.52
N GLN A 147 -6.48 0.82 5.13
CA GLN A 147 -7.72 0.84 4.35
C GLN A 147 -7.41 1.45 2.99
N VAL A 148 -7.47 0.65 1.96
CA VAL A 148 -7.28 1.10 0.57
C VAL A 148 -8.65 1.20 -0.07
N LYS A 149 -9.07 2.42 -0.36
CA LYS A 149 -10.42 2.74 -0.83
C LYS A 149 -10.39 3.22 -2.27
N ASN A 150 -11.43 2.87 -3.01
CA ASN A 150 -11.72 3.40 -4.34
C ASN A 150 -10.52 3.29 -5.28
N LEU A 151 -9.98 2.07 -5.40
CA LEU A 151 -8.85 1.78 -6.27
C LEU A 151 -9.11 2.31 -7.69
N PHE A 152 -8.12 3.00 -8.24
CA PHE A 152 -8.17 3.66 -9.55
C PHE A 152 -9.18 4.81 -9.64
N PHE A 153 -9.53 5.45 -8.52
CA PHE A 153 -10.47 6.57 -8.50
C PHE A 153 -10.04 7.71 -9.43
N ASN A 154 -8.73 7.89 -9.62
CA ASN A 154 -8.14 8.95 -10.44
C ASN A 154 -7.59 8.43 -11.78
N VAL A 155 -7.84 7.15 -12.11
CA VAL A 155 -7.40 6.52 -13.36
C VAL A 155 -8.59 5.78 -13.98
N PRO A 156 -9.58 6.50 -14.54
CA PRO A 156 -10.85 5.90 -14.99
C PRO A 156 -10.69 4.77 -15.99
N ALA A 157 -9.71 4.83 -16.88
CA ALA A 157 -9.45 3.78 -17.85
C ALA A 157 -9.10 2.45 -17.17
N ARG A 158 -8.26 2.51 -16.15
CA ARG A 158 -7.90 1.32 -15.37
C ARG A 158 -9.07 0.74 -14.60
N ARG A 159 -9.89 1.63 -14.02
CA ARG A 159 -11.10 1.20 -13.30
C ARG A 159 -12.05 0.45 -14.23
N ARG A 160 -12.19 0.90 -15.46
CA ARG A 160 -13.05 0.25 -16.44
C ARG A 160 -12.51 -1.09 -16.94
N PHE A 161 -11.20 -1.31 -16.88
CA PHE A 161 -10.57 -2.56 -17.29
C PHE A 161 -10.65 -3.67 -16.24
N LEU A 162 -11.08 -3.36 -15.02
CA LEU A 162 -11.31 -4.39 -14.02
C LEU A 162 -12.39 -5.36 -14.50
N LYS A 163 -12.19 -6.64 -14.22
CA LYS A 163 -13.11 -7.70 -14.60
C LYS A 163 -14.35 -7.70 -13.71
N SER A 164 -15.23 -8.67 -13.87
CA SER A 164 -16.40 -8.80 -13.00
C SER A 164 -16.00 -9.03 -11.54
N ASP A 165 -16.93 -8.78 -10.62
CA ASP A 165 -16.68 -8.97 -9.19
C ASP A 165 -16.26 -10.40 -8.87
N SER A 166 -16.87 -11.40 -9.52
CA SER A 166 -16.49 -12.80 -9.29
C SER A 166 -15.06 -13.11 -9.74
N VAL A 167 -14.61 -12.53 -10.85
CA VAL A 167 -13.25 -12.70 -11.36
C VAL A 167 -12.24 -12.00 -10.43
N GLU A 168 -12.49 -10.76 -10.06
CA GLU A 168 -11.59 -10.03 -9.15
C GLU A 168 -11.53 -10.68 -7.76
N LYS A 169 -12.66 -11.15 -7.25
CA LYS A 169 -12.72 -11.89 -5.98
C LYS A 169 -11.89 -13.18 -6.04
N ASN A 170 -11.97 -13.91 -7.16
CA ASN A 170 -11.17 -15.12 -7.33
C ASN A 170 -9.67 -14.83 -7.33
N HIS A 171 -9.24 -13.75 -7.96
CA HIS A 171 -7.84 -13.31 -7.90
C HIS A 171 -7.41 -12.99 -6.48
N ILE A 172 -8.26 -12.33 -5.69
CA ILE A 172 -8.00 -12.03 -4.28
C ILE A 172 -7.82 -13.32 -3.48
N LEU A 173 -8.73 -14.28 -3.64
CA LEU A 173 -8.67 -15.56 -2.93
C LEU A 173 -7.41 -16.34 -3.33
N GLN A 174 -7.05 -16.37 -4.60
CA GLN A 174 -5.84 -17.04 -5.07
C GLN A 174 -4.58 -16.44 -4.45
N GLU A 175 -4.46 -15.12 -4.40
CA GLU A 175 -3.32 -14.46 -3.75
C GLU A 175 -3.29 -14.73 -2.26
N PHE A 176 -4.43 -14.66 -1.60
CA PHE A 176 -4.52 -14.93 -0.17
C PHE A 176 -4.06 -16.35 0.17
N TYR A 177 -4.58 -17.35 -0.54
CA TYR A 177 -4.20 -18.74 -0.30
C TYR A 177 -2.75 -19.05 -0.66
N ARG A 178 -2.19 -18.32 -1.61
CA ARG A 178 -0.78 -18.50 -1.98
C ARG A 178 0.17 -17.99 -0.89
N ILE A 179 -0.19 -16.93 -0.19
CA ILE A 179 0.63 -16.31 0.85
C ILE A 179 0.47 -17.04 2.18
N VAL A 180 -0.74 -17.49 2.48
CA VAL A 180 -1.10 -18.17 3.72
C VAL A 180 -0.83 -19.67 3.59
#